data_0bbddf7c8ddd7df7e5789866843ec9eb
#
_entry.id   0bbddf7c8ddd7df7e5789866843ec9eb
#
_cell.length_a   1.000
_cell.length_b   1.000
_cell.length_c   1.000
_cell.angle_alpha   90.00
_cell.angle_beta   90.00
_cell.angle_gamma   90.00
#
_symmetry.space_group_name_H-M   'P 1'
#
loop_
_entity.id
_entity.type
_entity.pdbx_description
1 polymer ?
#
loop_
_entity_poly.entity_id
_entity_poly.type
_entity_poly.pdbx_seq_one_letter_code
_entity_poly.pdbx_strand_id
1 'polypeptide(L)'
;MLKEKTMKLPAKMFILSAIALLVAMAPVNAVDLSDEEVENLVRRSYQYVAMYNVNNKSALKQGGWNRVEADTELKDHTMKDIARPNNDTLYIAAVLDLRKDPVILEMPAFDSDYVSLMVTGYDHYVNVPMTTRVGDFKKPEKMLFYSERTEGYKGEPVEGVERIFEASGDFITAILRIMPHASDQERFKRIIEQMKEVKLVTLSELQGGEAKPIDDIEFPAVGQRDADVFENNLLEVMQFVFNHTSFDPENELDRELLAAYEPLGVVPGQAYDAAKVAKVDGSRIRRVSERIFSEEMARTSDKEFYKKELFDKFLTKGNMTLELLLFQSVLGPIGLPAVEAVYPAVTTTDGKQMNAMNDY
;
A
#
# COMPACT_ATOMS: atom_id res chain seq x y z
N MET A 1 73.47 18.23 -36.82
CA MET A 1 73.81 17.99 -35.39
C MET A 1 73.00 18.97 -34.57
N LEU A 2 71.83 18.61 -34.17
CA LEU A 2 70.99 19.42 -33.31
C LEU A 2 70.69 18.57 -32.05
N LYS A 3 71.05 19.14 -30.89
CA LYS A 3 70.91 18.51 -29.57
C LYS A 3 69.49 18.69 -29.08
N GLU A 4 68.81 17.58 -28.81
CA GLU A 4 67.56 17.54 -28.04
C GLU A 4 67.80 17.90 -26.61
N LYS A 5 67.07 18.91 -26.11
CA LYS A 5 66.96 19.29 -24.69
C LYS A 5 65.71 18.61 -24.13
N THR A 6 65.90 17.58 -23.36
CA THR A 6 64.83 16.97 -22.54
C THR A 6 64.59 17.86 -21.30
N MET A 7 63.37 18.39 -21.24
CA MET A 7 62.89 19.17 -20.09
C MET A 7 62.17 18.19 -19.11
N LYS A 8 62.74 18.03 -17.92
CA LYS A 8 62.18 17.26 -16.84
C LYS A 8 61.16 18.15 -16.09
N LEU A 9 59.88 17.79 -16.10
CA LEU A 9 58.88 18.36 -15.20
C LEU A 9 58.98 17.69 -13.83
N PRO A 10 58.82 18.45 -12.73
CA PRO A 10 58.79 17.89 -11.37
C PRO A 10 57.42 17.27 -11.12
N ALA A 11 57.40 16.02 -10.68
CA ALA A 11 56.21 15.34 -10.19
C ALA A 11 55.74 16.01 -8.89
N LYS A 12 54.63 16.75 -8.95
CA LYS A 12 53.91 17.17 -7.74
C LYS A 12 53.07 15.97 -7.32
N MET A 13 53.48 15.37 -6.22
CA MET A 13 52.76 14.33 -5.49
C MET A 13 51.52 14.96 -4.82
N PHE A 14 50.36 14.75 -5.39
CA PHE A 14 49.10 15.03 -4.71
C PHE A 14 48.81 13.90 -3.70
N ILE A 15 49.05 14.21 -2.43
CA ILE A 15 48.56 13.37 -1.33
C ILE A 15 47.09 13.71 -1.18
N LEU A 16 46.20 12.86 -1.72
CA LEU A 16 44.79 12.85 -1.38
C LEU A 16 44.68 12.26 0.04
N SER A 17 44.50 13.12 1.02
CA SER A 17 44.08 12.71 2.36
C SER A 17 42.62 12.34 2.30
N ALA A 18 42.31 11.04 2.12
CA ALA A 18 40.99 10.49 2.41
C ALA A 18 40.77 10.57 3.92
N ILE A 19 40.08 11.61 4.38
CA ILE A 19 39.50 11.63 5.71
C ILE A 19 38.32 10.66 5.69
N ALA A 20 38.57 9.43 6.11
CA ALA A 20 37.51 8.50 6.46
C ALA A 20 36.84 9.05 7.72
N LEU A 21 35.65 9.64 7.56
CA LEU A 21 34.78 9.97 8.68
C LEU A 21 34.31 8.64 9.27
N LEU A 22 35.03 8.12 10.26
CA LEU A 22 34.53 7.08 11.13
C LEU A 22 33.43 7.75 11.99
N VAL A 23 32.20 7.66 11.56
CA VAL A 23 31.05 7.85 12.44
C VAL A 23 31.11 6.68 13.43
N ALA A 24 31.62 6.94 14.61
CA ALA A 24 31.55 6.00 15.73
C ALA A 24 30.06 5.83 16.05
N MET A 25 29.46 4.75 15.56
CA MET A 25 28.11 4.37 15.97
C MET A 25 28.15 4.03 17.45
N ALA A 26 27.52 4.89 18.26
CA ALA A 26 27.28 4.59 19.67
C ALA A 26 26.45 3.29 19.75
N PRO A 27 26.68 2.44 20.76
CA PRO A 27 25.86 1.25 20.94
C PRO A 27 24.41 1.68 21.09
N VAL A 28 23.51 1.06 20.33
CA VAL A 28 22.07 1.33 20.42
C VAL A 28 21.61 0.95 21.82
N ASN A 29 21.38 1.95 22.63
CA ASN A 29 20.80 1.78 23.96
C ASN A 29 19.31 1.51 23.81
N ALA A 30 18.71 0.75 24.75
CA ALA A 30 17.28 0.67 24.87
C ALA A 30 16.72 2.08 24.96
N VAL A 31 15.87 2.47 24.01
CA VAL A 31 15.19 3.77 24.04
C VAL A 31 13.94 3.57 24.88
N ASP A 32 13.90 4.23 26.02
CA ASP A 32 12.70 4.24 26.87
C ASP A 32 11.76 5.34 26.36
N LEU A 33 10.87 4.94 25.46
CA LEU A 33 9.86 5.83 24.91
C LEU A 33 8.82 6.17 26.00
N SER A 34 8.47 7.45 26.09
CA SER A 34 7.33 7.90 26.89
C SER A 34 6.01 7.30 26.38
N ASP A 35 4.93 7.39 27.15
CA ASP A 35 3.60 6.92 26.72
C ASP A 35 3.09 7.70 25.51
N GLU A 36 3.38 9.00 25.45
CA GLU A 36 3.01 9.86 24.34
C GLU A 36 3.76 9.48 23.04
N GLU A 37 5.06 9.19 23.16
CA GLU A 37 5.87 8.75 22.01
C GLU A 37 5.42 7.40 21.47
N VAL A 38 5.08 6.43 22.34
CA VAL A 38 4.53 5.14 21.90
C VAL A 38 3.18 5.32 21.23
N GLU A 39 2.29 6.15 21.79
CA GLU A 39 1.00 6.43 21.19
C GLU A 39 1.14 7.11 19.82
N ASN A 40 2.00 8.13 19.72
CA ASN A 40 2.29 8.82 18.46
C ASN A 40 2.86 7.85 17.41
N LEU A 41 3.79 6.98 17.81
CA LEU A 41 4.37 5.97 16.93
C LEU A 41 3.30 5.04 16.38
N VAL A 42 2.42 4.48 17.22
CA VAL A 42 1.36 3.57 16.80
C VAL A 42 0.36 4.28 15.88
N ARG A 43 -0.12 5.48 16.25
CA ARG A 43 -1.10 6.22 15.43
C ARG A 43 -0.59 6.50 14.02
N ARG A 44 0.69 6.91 13.89
CA ARG A 44 1.30 7.22 12.59
C ARG A 44 1.64 5.99 11.76
N SER A 45 1.88 4.87 12.42
CA SER A 45 2.27 3.63 11.73
C SER A 45 1.08 2.78 11.31
N TYR A 46 -0.10 3.01 11.89
CA TYR A 46 -1.22 2.08 11.77
C TYR A 46 -1.62 1.83 10.31
N GLN A 47 -1.74 2.88 9.50
CA GLN A 47 -2.06 2.75 8.07
C GLN A 47 -1.04 1.89 7.32
N TYR A 48 0.25 2.09 7.60
CA TYR A 48 1.34 1.36 6.94
C TYR A 48 1.39 -0.10 7.36
N VAL A 49 1.23 -0.37 8.66
CA VAL A 49 1.19 -1.74 9.20
C VAL A 49 -0.02 -2.50 8.65
N ALA A 50 -1.20 -1.89 8.64
CA ALA A 50 -2.42 -2.50 8.12
C ALA A 50 -2.30 -2.82 6.62
N MET A 51 -1.79 -1.87 5.82
CA MET A 51 -1.62 -2.07 4.38
C MET A 51 -0.49 -3.04 4.05
N TYR A 52 0.63 -2.99 4.78
CA TYR A 52 1.68 -3.99 4.66
C TYR A 52 1.12 -5.40 4.89
N ASN A 53 0.39 -5.56 5.98
CA ASN A 53 -0.14 -6.84 6.40
C ASN A 53 -1.15 -7.40 5.38
N VAL A 54 -2.12 -6.60 4.94
CA VAL A 54 -3.15 -7.05 3.99
C VAL A 54 -2.60 -7.30 2.60
N ASN A 55 -1.73 -6.42 2.08
CA ASN A 55 -1.19 -6.55 0.74
C ASN A 55 -0.27 -7.78 0.62
N ASN A 56 0.61 -8.00 1.61
CA ASN A 56 1.50 -9.16 1.61
C ASN A 56 0.74 -10.47 1.83
N LYS A 57 -0.31 -10.49 2.66
CA LYS A 57 -1.20 -11.67 2.76
C LYS A 57 -1.90 -11.96 1.45
N SER A 58 -2.37 -10.93 0.75
CA SER A 58 -2.99 -11.08 -0.57
C SER A 58 -1.99 -11.64 -1.59
N ALA A 59 -0.77 -11.12 -1.63
CA ALA A 59 0.29 -11.64 -2.50
C ALA A 59 0.64 -13.10 -2.17
N LEU A 60 0.78 -13.44 -0.89
CA LEU A 60 1.04 -14.82 -0.47
C LEU A 60 -0.11 -15.77 -0.90
N LYS A 61 -1.36 -15.36 -0.73
CA LYS A 61 -2.54 -16.13 -1.15
C LYS A 61 -2.57 -16.37 -2.66
N GLN A 62 -2.19 -15.36 -3.45
CA GLN A 62 -2.12 -15.43 -4.92
C GLN A 62 -0.86 -16.12 -5.45
N GLY A 63 0.05 -16.56 -4.59
CA GLY A 63 1.30 -17.23 -4.99
C GLY A 63 2.40 -16.29 -5.46
N GLY A 64 2.39 -15.04 -5.04
CA GLY A 64 3.41 -14.03 -5.31
C GLY A 64 2.86 -12.71 -5.83
N TRP A 65 3.76 -11.79 -6.14
CA TRP A 65 3.46 -10.51 -6.77
C TRP A 65 3.30 -10.66 -8.30
N ASN A 66 2.82 -9.61 -8.95
CA ASN A 66 2.43 -9.57 -10.37
C ASN A 66 1.40 -10.67 -10.72
N ARG A 67 0.39 -10.75 -9.87
CA ARG A 67 -0.74 -11.67 -9.99
C ARG A 67 -2.05 -10.88 -10.01
N VAL A 68 -3.03 -11.45 -10.69
CA VAL A 68 -4.41 -10.97 -10.71
C VAL A 68 -5.35 -12.15 -10.44
N GLU A 69 -6.28 -11.95 -9.54
CA GLU A 69 -7.29 -12.94 -9.18
C GLU A 69 -8.69 -12.31 -9.30
N ALA A 70 -9.58 -12.97 -10.00
CA ALA A 70 -10.98 -12.59 -10.12
C ALA A 70 -11.83 -13.45 -9.16
N ASP A 71 -12.49 -12.80 -8.21
CA ASP A 71 -13.49 -13.42 -7.35
C ASP A 71 -14.87 -13.22 -7.99
N THR A 72 -15.35 -14.26 -8.64
CA THR A 72 -16.58 -14.26 -9.45
C THR A 72 -17.81 -14.75 -8.70
N GLU A 73 -17.71 -14.95 -7.39
CA GLU A 73 -18.79 -15.42 -6.54
C GLU A 73 -19.30 -14.31 -5.62
N LEU A 74 -20.61 -14.10 -5.62
CA LEU A 74 -21.24 -13.22 -4.64
C LEU A 74 -21.16 -13.86 -3.27
N LYS A 75 -20.76 -13.04 -2.29
CA LYS A 75 -20.67 -13.50 -0.90
C LYS A 75 -22.06 -13.49 -0.25
N ASP A 76 -22.29 -14.44 0.62
CA ASP A 76 -23.49 -14.56 1.41
C ASP A 76 -23.18 -14.66 2.91
N HIS A 77 -24.18 -14.97 3.71
CA HIS A 77 -24.07 -15.09 5.17
C HIS A 77 -23.12 -16.21 5.65
N THR A 78 -22.67 -17.10 4.77
CA THR A 78 -21.73 -18.16 5.12
C THR A 78 -20.26 -17.68 5.07
N MET A 79 -20.01 -16.51 4.47
CA MET A 79 -18.68 -15.90 4.40
C MET A 79 -18.20 -15.48 5.79
N LYS A 80 -17.09 -16.07 6.24
CA LYS A 80 -16.50 -15.82 7.57
C LYS A 80 -15.07 -15.29 7.53
N ASP A 81 -14.50 -15.07 6.35
CA ASP A 81 -13.08 -14.66 6.22
C ASP A 81 -12.85 -13.20 6.60
N ILE A 82 -13.89 -12.37 6.51
CA ILE A 82 -13.84 -10.94 6.84
C ILE A 82 -15.07 -10.50 7.65
N ALA A 83 -14.90 -9.49 8.46
CA ALA A 83 -15.95 -9.01 9.34
C ALA A 83 -17.15 -8.35 8.62
N ARG A 84 -16.93 -7.85 7.40
CA ARG A 84 -17.92 -7.09 6.63
C ARG A 84 -17.87 -7.51 5.15
N PRO A 85 -18.33 -8.72 4.81
CA PRO A 85 -18.36 -9.18 3.42
C PRO A 85 -19.33 -8.32 2.61
N ASN A 86 -18.91 -7.95 1.38
CA ASN A 86 -19.75 -7.25 0.43
C ASN A 86 -20.43 -8.27 -0.47
N ASN A 87 -21.75 -8.20 -0.60
CA ASN A 87 -22.56 -9.06 -1.46
C ASN A 87 -23.15 -8.34 -2.68
N ASP A 88 -22.79 -7.06 -2.89
CA ASP A 88 -23.35 -6.25 -3.98
C ASP A 88 -22.46 -6.24 -5.22
N THR A 89 -21.16 -6.50 -5.06
CA THR A 89 -20.18 -6.46 -6.15
C THR A 89 -19.30 -7.69 -6.17
N LEU A 90 -18.81 -8.03 -7.36
CA LEU A 90 -17.71 -8.94 -7.58
C LEU A 90 -16.37 -8.17 -7.51
N TYR A 91 -15.28 -8.89 -7.29
CA TYR A 91 -13.97 -8.30 -7.09
C TYR A 91 -12.91 -8.86 -8.02
N ILE A 92 -11.99 -8.01 -8.45
CA ILE A 92 -10.69 -8.40 -8.99
C ILE A 92 -9.63 -7.75 -8.14
N ALA A 93 -8.68 -8.54 -7.67
CA ALA A 93 -7.53 -8.06 -6.92
C ALA A 93 -6.25 -8.35 -7.71
N ALA A 94 -5.48 -7.31 -8.01
CA ALA A 94 -4.16 -7.42 -8.61
C ALA A 94 -3.11 -6.90 -7.62
N VAL A 95 -2.03 -7.65 -7.43
CA VAL A 95 -0.90 -7.28 -6.60
C VAL A 95 0.33 -7.11 -7.50
N LEU A 96 0.94 -5.92 -7.47
CA LEU A 96 1.97 -5.51 -8.42
C LEU A 96 3.28 -5.19 -7.69
N ASP A 97 4.37 -5.74 -8.22
CA ASP A 97 5.75 -5.37 -7.91
C ASP A 97 6.30 -4.55 -9.07
N LEU A 98 6.55 -3.28 -8.83
CA LEU A 98 6.93 -2.29 -9.84
C LEU A 98 8.44 -2.04 -9.92
N ARG A 99 9.26 -2.76 -9.13
CA ARG A 99 10.70 -2.47 -9.01
C ARG A 99 11.49 -2.67 -10.30
N LYS A 100 11.22 -3.77 -11.01
CA LYS A 100 12.03 -4.20 -12.17
C LYS A 100 11.47 -3.76 -13.51
N ASP A 101 10.15 -3.71 -13.64
CA ASP A 101 9.48 -3.38 -14.89
C ASP A 101 8.14 -2.71 -14.57
N PRO A 102 7.73 -1.69 -15.34
CA PRO A 102 6.34 -1.22 -15.25
C PRO A 102 5.36 -2.36 -15.52
N VAL A 103 4.24 -2.35 -14.81
CA VAL A 103 3.19 -3.37 -14.98
C VAL A 103 1.95 -2.73 -15.57
N ILE A 104 1.40 -3.37 -16.58
CA ILE A 104 0.22 -2.93 -17.30
C ILE A 104 -0.97 -3.81 -16.87
N LEU A 105 -2.04 -3.17 -16.39
CA LEU A 105 -3.33 -3.79 -16.19
C LEU A 105 -4.14 -3.60 -17.47
N GLU A 106 -4.41 -4.69 -18.17
CA GLU A 106 -5.27 -4.70 -19.36
C GLU A 106 -6.69 -5.04 -18.94
N MET A 107 -7.64 -4.18 -19.29
CA MET A 107 -9.03 -4.29 -18.92
C MET A 107 -9.96 -4.28 -20.11
N PRO A 108 -10.97 -5.16 -20.17
CA PRO A 108 -12.06 -5.06 -21.13
C PRO A 108 -13.00 -3.88 -20.78
N ALA A 109 -13.89 -3.53 -21.71
CA ALA A 109 -15.09 -2.80 -21.36
C ALA A 109 -16.08 -3.75 -20.68
N PHE A 110 -16.51 -3.42 -19.45
CA PHE A 110 -17.45 -4.24 -18.72
C PHE A 110 -18.91 -3.93 -19.11
N ASP A 111 -19.74 -4.95 -19.31
CA ASP A 111 -21.19 -4.82 -19.42
C ASP A 111 -21.82 -4.62 -18.03
N SER A 112 -21.33 -3.62 -17.32
CA SER A 112 -21.78 -3.29 -15.97
C SER A 112 -22.03 -1.79 -15.83
N ASP A 113 -23.10 -1.42 -15.10
CA ASP A 113 -23.44 -0.03 -14.83
C ASP A 113 -22.49 0.58 -13.80
N TYR A 114 -21.82 -0.26 -13.01
CA TYR A 114 -20.83 0.20 -12.04
C TYR A 114 -19.56 -0.65 -12.05
N VAL A 115 -18.45 0.03 -12.30
CA VAL A 115 -17.10 -0.49 -12.13
C VAL A 115 -16.29 0.58 -11.42
N SER A 116 -15.52 0.20 -10.41
CA SER A 116 -14.53 1.09 -9.79
C SER A 116 -13.19 0.40 -9.70
N LEU A 117 -12.11 1.20 -9.78
CA LEU A 117 -10.74 0.79 -9.53
C LEU A 117 -10.15 1.71 -8.47
N MET A 118 -9.56 1.11 -7.45
CA MET A 118 -8.71 1.79 -6.49
C MET A 118 -7.32 1.16 -6.53
N VAL A 119 -6.30 2.00 -6.59
CA VAL A 119 -4.90 1.58 -6.49
C VAL A 119 -4.29 2.21 -5.26
N THR A 120 -3.67 1.40 -4.41
CA THR A 120 -3.07 1.84 -3.16
C THR A 120 -1.76 1.10 -2.89
N GLY A 121 -0.80 1.80 -2.29
CA GLY A 121 0.44 1.24 -1.75
C GLY A 121 0.34 0.94 -0.26
N TYR A 122 1.51 0.82 0.39
CA TYR A 122 1.58 0.67 1.84
C TYR A 122 1.16 1.93 2.60
N ASP A 123 1.13 3.07 1.93
CA ASP A 123 0.71 4.35 2.50
C ASP A 123 -0.81 4.53 2.61
N HIS A 124 -1.60 3.56 2.16
CA HIS A 124 -3.07 3.56 2.21
C HIS A 124 -3.75 4.65 1.38
N TYR A 125 -3.03 5.50 0.68
CA TYR A 125 -3.67 6.51 -0.17
C TYR A 125 -4.19 5.89 -1.47
N VAL A 126 -5.38 6.32 -1.89
CA VAL A 126 -6.00 5.95 -3.15
C VAL A 126 -5.74 7.08 -4.16
N ASN A 127 -4.54 7.12 -4.71
CA ASN A 127 -4.13 8.19 -5.62
C ASN A 127 -4.64 7.97 -7.06
N VAL A 128 -5.18 6.78 -7.37
CA VAL A 128 -5.79 6.43 -8.65
C VAL A 128 -7.23 5.96 -8.42
N PRO A 129 -8.17 6.88 -8.17
CA PRO A 129 -9.59 6.57 -8.03
C PRO A 129 -10.27 6.66 -9.38
N MET A 130 -10.75 5.53 -9.93
CA MET A 130 -11.46 5.50 -11.20
C MET A 130 -12.82 4.84 -11.06
N THR A 131 -13.84 5.41 -11.70
CA THR A 131 -15.20 4.86 -11.65
C THR A 131 -15.99 5.16 -12.92
N THR A 132 -16.94 4.27 -13.25
CA THR A 132 -17.90 4.50 -14.34
C THR A 132 -18.74 5.77 -14.12
N ARG A 133 -18.93 6.19 -12.87
CA ARG A 133 -19.67 7.41 -12.52
C ARG A 133 -19.06 8.67 -13.12
N VAL A 134 -17.74 8.73 -13.24
CA VAL A 134 -17.02 9.86 -13.89
C VAL A 134 -16.63 9.56 -15.33
N GLY A 135 -17.05 8.42 -15.86
CA GLY A 135 -16.91 8.09 -17.29
C GLY A 135 -15.78 7.12 -17.62
N ASP A 136 -15.12 6.53 -16.62
CA ASP A 136 -14.11 5.50 -16.82
C ASP A 136 -14.73 4.17 -17.30
N PHE A 137 -13.91 3.26 -17.81
CA PHE A 137 -14.25 1.87 -18.19
C PHE A 137 -15.29 1.71 -19.30
N LYS A 138 -15.51 2.73 -20.13
CA LYS A 138 -16.45 2.66 -21.28
C LYS A 138 -15.89 1.92 -22.48
N LYS A 139 -14.60 1.71 -22.54
CA LYS A 139 -13.84 1.01 -23.59
C LYS A 139 -12.74 0.18 -22.96
N PRO A 140 -12.20 -0.83 -23.67
CA PRO A 140 -10.99 -1.52 -23.20
C PRO A 140 -9.86 -0.51 -22.99
N GLU A 141 -9.09 -0.69 -21.94
CA GLU A 141 -7.98 0.20 -21.55
C GLU A 141 -6.79 -0.61 -21.06
N LYS A 142 -5.59 -0.09 -21.38
CA LYS A 142 -4.32 -0.53 -20.81
C LYS A 142 -3.79 0.57 -19.92
N MET A 143 -3.62 0.26 -18.65
CA MET A 143 -3.13 1.17 -17.63
C MET A 143 -1.78 0.71 -17.13
N LEU A 144 -0.75 1.53 -17.32
CA LEU A 144 0.60 1.25 -16.89
C LEU A 144 0.85 1.88 -15.52
N PHE A 145 1.39 1.09 -14.61
CA PHE A 145 1.83 1.51 -13.28
C PHE A 145 3.34 1.38 -13.15
N TYR A 146 3.96 2.38 -12.56
CA TYR A 146 5.38 2.40 -12.23
C TYR A 146 5.60 3.14 -10.91
N SER A 147 6.76 3.01 -10.29
CA SER A 147 7.19 3.80 -9.14
C SER A 147 8.40 4.66 -9.50
N GLU A 148 8.74 5.64 -8.67
CA GLU A 148 9.96 6.43 -8.84
C GLU A 148 11.24 5.57 -8.88
N ARG A 149 11.18 4.34 -8.31
CA ARG A 149 12.28 3.36 -8.23
C ARG A 149 12.25 2.31 -9.34
N THR A 150 11.23 2.31 -10.21
CA THR A 150 11.16 1.37 -11.34
C THR A 150 12.41 1.48 -12.22
N GLU A 151 13.08 0.36 -12.49
CA GLU A 151 14.32 0.34 -13.26
C GLU A 151 14.11 0.74 -14.72
N GLY A 152 14.78 1.81 -15.13
CA GLY A 152 14.85 2.22 -16.54
C GLY A 152 13.58 2.84 -17.11
N TYR A 153 12.60 3.22 -16.26
CA TYR A 153 11.38 3.88 -16.70
C TYR A 153 10.99 5.03 -15.75
N LYS A 154 10.56 6.16 -16.33
CA LYS A 154 10.24 7.38 -15.59
C LYS A 154 8.93 8.05 -16.05
N GLY A 155 8.02 7.27 -16.62
CA GLY A 155 6.71 7.76 -17.06
C GLY A 155 6.64 8.18 -18.54
N GLU A 156 7.56 7.73 -19.36
CA GLU A 156 7.56 8.01 -20.78
C GLU A 156 6.32 7.41 -21.46
N PRO A 157 5.74 8.10 -22.48
CA PRO A 157 4.61 7.56 -23.25
C PRO A 157 4.94 6.21 -23.89
N VAL A 158 4.00 5.28 -23.81
CA VAL A 158 4.10 3.93 -24.37
C VAL A 158 3.00 3.72 -25.41
N GLU A 159 3.37 3.26 -26.61
CA GLU A 159 2.40 2.97 -27.66
C GLU A 159 1.40 1.88 -27.22
N GLY A 160 0.11 2.13 -27.40
CA GLY A 160 -0.94 1.20 -27.03
C GLY A 160 -1.27 1.16 -25.53
N VAL A 161 -0.77 2.13 -24.75
CA VAL A 161 -1.13 2.36 -23.34
C VAL A 161 -1.92 3.67 -23.25
N GLU A 162 -3.14 3.60 -22.71
CA GLU A 162 -4.04 4.75 -22.62
C GLU A 162 -3.74 5.65 -21.44
N ARG A 163 -3.28 5.08 -20.33
CA ARG A 163 -3.00 5.81 -19.08
C ARG A 163 -1.72 5.33 -18.43
N ILE A 164 -0.97 6.25 -17.85
CA ILE A 164 0.28 5.99 -17.14
C ILE A 164 0.18 6.63 -15.77
N PHE A 165 0.43 5.84 -14.73
CA PHE A 165 0.32 6.27 -13.35
C PHE A 165 1.61 5.99 -12.59
N GLU A 166 2.14 7.03 -11.94
CA GLU A 166 3.16 6.87 -10.93
C GLU A 166 2.51 6.46 -9.60
N ALA A 167 2.94 5.32 -9.08
CA ALA A 167 2.46 4.79 -7.81
C ALA A 167 3.24 5.39 -6.64
N SER A 168 2.61 5.42 -5.47
CA SER A 168 3.23 5.91 -4.24
C SER A 168 4.24 4.94 -3.62
N GLY A 169 4.50 3.80 -4.25
CA GLY A 169 5.46 2.81 -3.78
C GLY A 169 5.68 1.69 -4.79
N ASP A 170 6.62 0.80 -4.45
CA ASP A 170 7.04 -0.30 -5.31
C ASP A 170 6.05 -1.46 -5.32
N PHE A 171 5.34 -1.63 -4.22
CA PHE A 171 4.36 -2.70 -4.02
C PHE A 171 2.97 -2.09 -3.87
N ILE A 172 2.11 -2.35 -4.84
CA ILE A 172 0.76 -1.80 -4.86
C ILE A 172 -0.29 -2.88 -5.07
N THR A 173 -1.50 -2.57 -4.66
CA THR A 173 -2.68 -3.40 -4.90
C THR A 173 -3.71 -2.59 -5.68
N ALA A 174 -4.22 -3.18 -6.75
CA ALA A 174 -5.31 -2.65 -7.56
C ALA A 174 -6.57 -3.48 -7.29
N ILE A 175 -7.62 -2.83 -6.77
CA ILE A 175 -8.89 -3.48 -6.43
C ILE A 175 -9.98 -2.94 -7.34
N LEU A 176 -10.55 -3.82 -8.14
CA LEU A 176 -11.76 -3.53 -8.91
C LEU A 176 -13.00 -4.04 -8.17
N ARG A 177 -14.06 -3.28 -8.25
CA ARG A 177 -15.41 -3.69 -7.86
C ARG A 177 -16.30 -3.59 -9.07
N ILE A 178 -17.06 -4.65 -9.35
CA ILE A 178 -17.91 -4.74 -10.54
C ILE A 178 -19.33 -5.14 -10.09
N MET A 179 -20.33 -4.32 -10.41
CA MET A 179 -21.72 -4.68 -10.15
C MET A 179 -22.13 -5.82 -11.07
N PRO A 180 -22.60 -6.96 -10.52
CA PRO A 180 -22.80 -8.19 -11.28
C PRO A 180 -24.09 -8.22 -12.08
N HIS A 181 -25.08 -7.38 -11.76
CA HIS A 181 -26.45 -7.49 -12.34
C HIS A 181 -27.06 -8.90 -12.19
N ALA A 182 -26.95 -9.49 -10.99
CA ALA A 182 -27.28 -10.90 -10.73
C ALA A 182 -28.73 -11.32 -11.09
N SER A 183 -29.66 -10.39 -11.19
CA SER A 183 -31.04 -10.63 -11.65
C SER A 183 -31.13 -10.88 -13.17
N ASP A 184 -30.16 -10.46 -13.97
CA ASP A 184 -30.00 -10.72 -15.38
C ASP A 184 -28.91 -11.78 -15.59
N GLN A 185 -29.29 -13.04 -15.66
CA GLN A 185 -28.37 -14.17 -15.72
C GLN A 185 -27.45 -14.15 -16.95
N GLU A 186 -27.91 -13.63 -18.09
CA GLU A 186 -27.06 -13.55 -19.28
C GLU A 186 -26.05 -12.42 -19.18
N ARG A 187 -26.45 -11.29 -18.60
CA ARG A 187 -25.56 -10.18 -18.30
C ARG A 187 -24.50 -10.57 -17.23
N PHE A 188 -24.94 -11.24 -16.18
CA PHE A 188 -24.07 -11.78 -15.13
C PHE A 188 -22.99 -12.70 -15.71
N LYS A 189 -23.34 -13.64 -16.57
CA LYS A 189 -22.38 -14.54 -17.24
C LYS A 189 -21.37 -13.75 -18.09
N ARG A 190 -21.83 -12.76 -18.86
CA ARG A 190 -20.93 -11.92 -19.67
C ARG A 190 -19.95 -11.16 -18.80
N ILE A 191 -20.41 -10.59 -17.69
CA ILE A 191 -19.54 -9.89 -16.73
C ILE A 191 -18.47 -10.84 -16.18
N ILE A 192 -18.84 -12.06 -15.77
CA ILE A 192 -17.87 -13.05 -15.29
C ILE A 192 -16.82 -13.37 -16.36
N GLU A 193 -17.22 -13.56 -17.63
CA GLU A 193 -16.26 -13.83 -18.70
C GLU A 193 -15.33 -12.61 -18.91
N GLN A 194 -15.87 -11.39 -18.90
CA GLN A 194 -15.06 -10.16 -18.98
C GLN A 194 -14.09 -10.02 -17.80
N MET A 195 -14.48 -10.43 -16.59
CA MET A 195 -13.56 -10.44 -15.44
C MET A 195 -12.35 -11.35 -15.67
N LYS A 196 -12.52 -12.47 -16.36
CA LYS A 196 -11.44 -13.41 -16.69
C LYS A 196 -10.50 -12.89 -17.78
N GLU A 197 -10.91 -11.88 -18.54
CA GLU A 197 -10.09 -11.22 -19.56
C GLU A 197 -9.10 -10.22 -18.96
N VAL A 198 -9.32 -9.79 -17.71
CA VAL A 198 -8.40 -8.88 -17.02
C VAL A 198 -7.07 -9.58 -16.77
N LYS A 199 -5.99 -8.96 -17.18
CA LYS A 199 -4.64 -9.55 -17.03
C LYS A 199 -3.58 -8.50 -16.76
N LEU A 200 -2.47 -8.97 -16.23
CA LEU A 200 -1.25 -8.19 -16.06
C LEU A 200 -0.23 -8.62 -17.11
N VAL A 201 0.43 -7.62 -17.71
CA VAL A 201 1.60 -7.81 -18.55
C VAL A 201 2.66 -6.78 -18.14
N THR A 202 3.94 -7.13 -18.25
CA THR A 202 5.01 -6.18 -18.03
C THR A 202 5.23 -5.31 -19.27
N LEU A 203 5.88 -4.16 -19.12
CA LEU A 203 6.24 -3.33 -20.26
C LEU A 203 7.16 -4.07 -21.24
N SER A 204 8.09 -4.88 -20.74
CA SER A 204 8.97 -5.71 -21.57
C SER A 204 8.16 -6.71 -22.42
N GLU A 205 7.17 -7.38 -21.84
CA GLU A 205 6.27 -8.31 -22.58
C GLU A 205 5.40 -7.57 -23.60
N LEU A 206 4.85 -6.41 -23.26
CA LEU A 206 4.07 -5.59 -24.19
C LEU A 206 4.90 -5.19 -25.41
N GLN A 207 6.21 -4.98 -25.24
CA GLN A 207 7.16 -4.66 -26.30
C GLN A 207 7.70 -5.88 -27.05
N GLY A 208 7.17 -7.10 -26.78
CA GLY A 208 7.52 -8.35 -27.46
C GLY A 208 8.76 -9.05 -26.90
N GLY A 209 9.24 -8.63 -25.73
CA GLY A 209 10.30 -9.29 -24.98
C GLY A 209 9.76 -10.30 -23.95
N GLU A 210 10.63 -10.74 -23.05
CA GLU A 210 10.29 -11.55 -21.89
C GLU A 210 10.15 -10.68 -20.65
N ALA A 211 9.31 -11.09 -19.69
CA ALA A 211 9.23 -10.44 -18.38
C ALA A 211 10.62 -10.44 -17.72
N LYS A 212 11.02 -9.30 -17.18
CA LYS A 212 12.27 -9.22 -16.41
C LYS A 212 12.14 -10.05 -15.14
N PRO A 213 13.18 -10.81 -14.75
CA PRO A 213 13.16 -11.54 -13.50
C PRO A 213 13.03 -10.56 -12.33
N ILE A 214 12.12 -10.87 -11.42
CA ILE A 214 11.98 -10.11 -10.17
C ILE A 214 13.04 -10.63 -9.21
N ASP A 215 13.84 -9.72 -8.63
CA ASP A 215 14.81 -10.08 -7.60
C ASP A 215 14.07 -10.59 -6.37
N ASP A 216 14.54 -11.70 -5.82
CA ASP A 216 14.07 -12.16 -4.52
C ASP A 216 14.32 -11.08 -3.47
N ILE A 217 13.30 -10.81 -2.69
CA ILE A 217 13.36 -9.90 -1.55
C ILE A 217 12.77 -10.61 -0.33
N GLU A 218 13.43 -10.46 0.79
CA GLU A 218 12.91 -10.98 2.04
C GLU A 218 11.88 -10.00 2.62
N PHE A 219 10.63 -10.41 2.64
CA PHE A 219 9.56 -9.65 3.27
C PHE A 219 9.54 -9.92 4.76
N PRO A 220 9.53 -8.88 5.62
CA PRO A 220 9.23 -9.04 7.03
C PRO A 220 7.96 -9.86 7.28
N ALA A 221 7.96 -10.66 8.35
CA ALA A 221 6.83 -11.53 8.63
C ALA A 221 5.52 -10.76 8.81
N VAL A 222 4.46 -11.22 8.13
CA VAL A 222 3.10 -10.70 8.34
C VAL A 222 2.51 -11.25 9.64
N GLY A 223 1.69 -10.44 10.32
CA GLY A 223 0.94 -10.87 11.50
C GLY A 223 -0.41 -11.48 11.12
N GLN A 224 -0.99 -12.31 11.97
CA GLN A 224 -2.40 -12.69 11.80
C GLN A 224 -3.30 -11.47 11.96
N ARG A 225 -3.00 -10.61 12.94
CA ARG A 225 -3.58 -9.29 13.17
C ARG A 225 -2.50 -8.23 13.10
N ASP A 226 -2.89 -6.98 12.88
CA ASP A 226 -1.94 -5.87 12.86
C ASP A 226 -1.20 -5.72 14.20
N ALA A 227 -1.89 -6.00 15.32
CA ALA A 227 -1.29 -6.00 16.65
C ALA A 227 -0.09 -6.96 16.78
N ASP A 228 -0.04 -8.04 15.99
CA ASP A 228 1.07 -8.99 16.01
C ASP A 228 2.33 -8.37 15.36
N VAL A 229 2.16 -7.56 14.32
CA VAL A 229 3.26 -6.78 13.71
C VAL A 229 3.75 -5.71 14.69
N PHE A 230 2.83 -4.99 15.34
CA PHE A 230 3.18 -4.00 16.36
C PHE A 230 4.01 -4.59 17.51
N GLU A 231 3.72 -5.82 17.92
CA GLU A 231 4.45 -6.50 18.99
C GLU A 231 5.82 -7.03 18.55
N ASN A 232 5.85 -7.71 17.39
CA ASN A 232 6.95 -8.61 17.08
C ASN A 232 8.02 -8.00 16.17
N ASN A 233 7.62 -7.14 15.20
CA ASN A 233 8.55 -6.69 14.15
C ASN A 233 8.21 -5.32 13.55
N LEU A 234 7.62 -4.41 14.35
CA LEU A 234 7.23 -3.08 13.88
C LEU A 234 8.38 -2.33 13.16
N LEU A 235 9.58 -2.28 13.77
CA LEU A 235 10.69 -1.51 13.20
C LEU A 235 11.23 -2.12 11.90
N GLU A 236 11.21 -3.43 11.79
CA GLU A 236 11.59 -4.15 10.56
C GLU A 236 10.58 -3.89 9.43
N VAL A 237 9.28 -4.01 9.73
CA VAL A 237 8.21 -3.72 8.77
C VAL A 237 8.26 -2.27 8.33
N MET A 238 8.44 -1.33 9.26
CA MET A 238 8.50 0.09 8.90
C MET A 238 9.76 0.45 8.12
N GLN A 239 10.91 -0.18 8.39
CA GLN A 239 12.10 -0.01 7.55
C GLN A 239 11.85 -0.52 6.12
N PHE A 240 11.19 -1.67 5.97
CA PHE A 240 10.80 -2.19 4.68
C PHE A 240 9.85 -1.22 3.96
N VAL A 241 8.81 -0.77 4.64
CA VAL A 241 7.86 0.22 4.12
C VAL A 241 8.57 1.50 3.69
N PHE A 242 9.49 2.02 4.49
CA PHE A 242 10.24 3.24 4.17
C PHE A 242 11.10 3.10 2.92
N ASN A 243 11.62 1.90 2.66
CA ASN A 243 12.44 1.65 1.48
C ASN A 243 11.61 1.47 0.20
N HIS A 244 10.33 1.17 0.34
CA HIS A 244 9.45 0.83 -0.78
C HIS A 244 8.23 1.74 -0.93
N THR A 245 8.20 2.86 -0.21
CA THR A 245 7.16 3.90 -0.30
C THR A 245 7.80 5.25 -0.61
N SER A 246 7.12 6.07 -1.40
CA SER A 246 7.55 7.43 -1.71
C SER A 246 6.94 8.41 -0.70
N PHE A 247 7.80 9.16 -0.02
CA PHE A 247 7.42 10.17 0.95
C PHE A 247 7.59 11.57 0.35
N ASP A 248 6.56 12.41 0.54
CA ASP A 248 6.57 13.79 0.07
C ASP A 248 7.09 14.71 1.19
N PRO A 249 8.22 15.39 0.99
CA PRO A 249 8.77 16.31 2.00
C PRO A 249 7.85 17.51 2.30
N GLU A 250 6.92 17.83 1.42
CA GLU A 250 5.94 18.88 1.65
C GLU A 250 4.69 18.38 2.42
N ASN A 251 4.49 17.06 2.49
CA ASN A 251 3.40 16.48 3.27
C ASN A 251 3.76 16.40 4.76
N GLU A 252 2.95 17.04 5.60
CA GLU A 252 3.19 17.09 7.06
C GLU A 252 3.16 15.69 7.69
N LEU A 253 2.21 14.84 7.30
CA LEU A 253 2.08 13.49 7.86
C LEU A 253 3.29 12.61 7.54
N ASP A 254 3.84 12.75 6.33
CA ASP A 254 5.06 12.03 5.93
C ASP A 254 6.27 12.49 6.74
N ARG A 255 6.46 13.82 6.89
CA ARG A 255 7.56 14.38 7.69
C ARG A 255 7.51 13.95 9.14
N GLU A 256 6.32 14.02 9.75
CA GLU A 256 6.15 13.66 11.15
C GLU A 256 6.29 12.16 11.41
N LEU A 257 5.88 11.31 10.44
CA LEU A 257 6.16 9.88 10.50
C LEU A 257 7.67 9.61 10.48
N LEU A 258 8.38 10.15 9.49
CA LEU A 258 9.83 9.95 9.36
C LEU A 258 10.58 10.46 10.59
N ALA A 259 10.19 11.64 11.12
CA ALA A 259 10.78 12.21 12.32
C ALA A 259 10.54 11.35 13.58
N ALA A 260 9.40 10.64 13.67
CA ALA A 260 9.15 9.73 14.79
C ALA A 260 10.03 8.47 14.74
N TYR A 261 10.48 8.05 13.57
CA TYR A 261 11.26 6.83 13.38
C TYR A 261 12.79 7.06 13.32
N GLU A 262 13.24 8.25 12.95
CA GLU A 262 14.66 8.57 12.86
C GLU A 262 15.43 8.29 14.17
N PRO A 263 14.94 8.69 15.38
CA PRO A 263 15.60 8.37 16.64
C PRO A 263 15.66 6.88 16.96
N LEU A 264 14.80 6.08 16.32
CA LEU A 264 14.75 4.62 16.47
C LEU A 264 15.72 3.89 15.53
N GLY A 265 16.41 4.63 14.66
CA GLY A 265 17.33 4.07 13.67
C GLY A 265 16.64 3.49 12.43
N VAL A 266 15.39 3.84 12.18
CA VAL A 266 14.62 3.45 10.99
C VAL A 266 14.55 4.66 10.04
N VAL A 267 15.26 4.57 8.92
CA VAL A 267 15.46 5.68 7.98
C VAL A 267 15.37 5.18 6.54
N PRO A 268 14.67 5.87 5.63
CA PRO A 268 14.58 5.49 4.23
C PRO A 268 15.96 5.27 3.59
N GLY A 269 16.08 4.24 2.74
CA GLY A 269 17.30 3.90 2.01
C GLY A 269 18.35 3.12 2.81
N GLN A 270 18.08 2.79 4.08
CA GLN A 270 18.96 1.94 4.89
C GLN A 270 18.47 0.50 4.93
N ALA A 271 19.41 -0.46 5.02
CA ALA A 271 19.05 -1.84 5.32
C ALA A 271 18.65 -1.98 6.79
N TYR A 272 17.65 -2.80 7.06
CA TYR A 272 17.30 -3.14 8.45
C TYR A 272 18.44 -3.91 9.10
N ASP A 273 18.82 -3.48 10.30
CA ASP A 273 19.83 -4.13 11.11
C ASP A 273 19.38 -4.11 12.58
N ALA A 274 18.93 -5.27 13.06
CA ALA A 274 18.43 -5.42 14.43
C ALA A 274 19.45 -5.03 15.52
N ALA A 275 20.74 -4.95 15.19
CA ALA A 275 21.78 -4.49 16.12
C ALA A 275 21.92 -2.96 16.16
N LYS A 276 21.35 -2.24 15.18
CA LYS A 276 21.46 -0.79 15.05
C LYS A 276 20.17 -0.04 15.36
N VAL A 277 19.02 -0.69 15.24
CA VAL A 277 17.72 -0.10 15.58
C VAL A 277 17.48 -0.12 17.09
N ALA A 278 16.68 0.82 17.58
CA ALA A 278 16.33 0.92 18.99
C ALA A 278 15.65 -0.36 19.47
N LYS A 279 15.90 -0.72 20.74
CA LYS A 279 15.13 -1.78 21.40
C LYS A 279 13.88 -1.17 22.04
N VAL A 280 12.72 -1.56 21.52
CA VAL A 280 11.42 -1.10 22.00
C VAL A 280 10.66 -2.22 22.71
N ASP A 281 9.80 -1.90 23.67
CA ASP A 281 8.91 -2.87 24.31
C ASP A 281 7.71 -3.17 23.40
N GLY A 282 7.82 -4.23 22.60
CA GLY A 282 6.77 -4.67 21.69
C GLY A 282 5.44 -4.98 22.39
N SER A 283 5.47 -5.56 23.59
CA SER A 283 4.24 -5.84 24.34
C SER A 283 3.53 -4.56 24.79
N ARG A 284 4.28 -3.49 25.11
CA ARG A 284 3.71 -2.16 25.39
C ARG A 284 3.10 -1.56 24.13
N ILE A 285 3.80 -1.62 23.01
CA ILE A 285 3.32 -1.13 21.70
C ILE A 285 2.03 -1.86 21.31
N ARG A 286 1.99 -3.19 21.46
CA ARG A 286 0.78 -3.99 21.24
C ARG A 286 -0.40 -3.51 22.07
N ARG A 287 -0.23 -3.36 23.38
CA ARG A 287 -1.33 -2.88 24.25
C ARG A 287 -1.88 -1.53 23.81
N VAL A 288 -0.99 -0.62 23.37
CA VAL A 288 -1.39 0.68 22.83
C VAL A 288 -2.14 0.52 21.52
N SER A 289 -1.67 -0.34 20.61
CA SER A 289 -2.35 -0.57 19.32
C SER A 289 -3.74 -1.19 19.50
N GLU A 290 -3.91 -2.14 20.43
CA GLU A 290 -5.21 -2.75 20.75
C GLU A 290 -6.17 -1.75 21.42
N ARG A 291 -5.65 -0.83 22.26
CA ARG A 291 -6.44 0.26 22.83
C ARG A 291 -6.92 1.20 21.73
N ILE A 292 -6.01 1.67 20.87
CA ILE A 292 -6.34 2.57 19.75
C ILE A 292 -7.35 1.90 18.81
N PHE A 293 -7.16 0.63 18.48
CA PHE A 293 -8.15 -0.13 17.71
C PHE A 293 -9.53 -0.09 18.34
N SER A 294 -9.62 -0.33 19.65
CA SER A 294 -10.89 -0.35 20.37
C SER A 294 -11.55 1.04 20.42
N GLU A 295 -10.76 2.09 20.60
CA GLU A 295 -11.23 3.49 20.60
C GLU A 295 -11.79 3.88 19.22
N GLU A 296 -11.06 3.57 18.13
CA GLU A 296 -11.51 3.87 16.77
C GLU A 296 -12.74 3.04 16.39
N MET A 297 -12.80 1.77 16.78
CA MET A 297 -13.99 0.93 16.58
C MET A 297 -15.21 1.48 17.33
N ALA A 298 -15.05 2.03 18.54
CA ALA A 298 -16.13 2.67 19.28
C ALA A 298 -16.68 3.92 18.57
N ARG A 299 -15.84 4.65 17.82
CA ARG A 299 -16.26 5.82 17.02
C ARG A 299 -17.24 5.47 15.91
N THR A 300 -17.31 4.22 15.48
CA THR A 300 -18.31 3.76 14.50
C THR A 300 -19.75 3.97 14.98
N SER A 301 -19.95 4.08 16.28
CA SER A 301 -21.24 4.39 16.90
C SER A 301 -21.55 5.90 16.92
N ASP A 302 -20.59 6.76 16.67
CA ASP A 302 -20.78 8.21 16.56
C ASP A 302 -21.34 8.59 15.19
N LYS A 303 -22.65 8.79 15.14
CA LYS A 303 -23.38 9.12 13.90
C LYS A 303 -22.93 10.44 13.28
N GLU A 304 -22.48 11.40 14.06
CA GLU A 304 -22.05 12.71 13.56
C GLU A 304 -20.66 12.61 12.94
N PHE A 305 -19.74 11.89 13.57
CA PHE A 305 -18.43 11.58 13.00
C PHE A 305 -18.57 10.80 11.68
N TYR A 306 -19.39 9.76 11.69
CA TYR A 306 -19.62 8.90 10.55
C TYR A 306 -20.20 9.64 9.34
N LYS A 307 -21.05 10.65 9.56
CA LYS A 307 -21.67 11.43 8.50
C LYS A 307 -20.76 12.52 7.94
N LYS A 308 -19.89 13.07 8.75
CA LYS A 308 -19.21 14.33 8.44
C LYS A 308 -17.86 14.15 7.77
N GLU A 309 -17.09 13.14 8.14
CA GLU A 309 -15.66 13.08 7.79
C GLU A 309 -15.30 11.98 6.77
N LEU A 310 -16.04 10.85 6.78
CA LEU A 310 -15.56 9.62 6.17
C LEU A 310 -15.83 9.45 4.68
N PHE A 311 -16.82 10.12 4.13
CA PHE A 311 -17.41 9.62 2.90
C PHE A 311 -17.49 10.62 1.75
N ASP A 312 -16.94 11.81 1.91
CA ASP A 312 -17.03 12.81 0.85
C ASP A 312 -15.92 12.73 -0.20
N LYS A 313 -14.79 12.04 0.13
CA LYS A 313 -13.59 12.06 -0.71
C LYS A 313 -12.90 10.71 -0.76
N PHE A 314 -12.22 10.43 -1.87
CA PHE A 314 -11.20 9.39 -1.89
C PHE A 314 -10.04 9.74 -0.98
N LEU A 315 -9.41 8.72 -0.39
CA LEU A 315 -8.26 8.85 0.49
C LEU A 315 -7.00 9.24 -0.33
N THR A 316 -6.94 10.47 -0.82
CA THR A 316 -5.79 10.94 -1.60
C THR A 316 -4.78 11.64 -0.71
N LYS A 317 -3.50 11.50 -1.02
CA LYS A 317 -2.41 12.18 -0.30
C LYS A 317 -2.62 13.70 -0.31
N GLY A 318 -2.41 14.34 0.83
CA GLY A 318 -2.65 15.77 1.01
C GLY A 318 -4.08 16.18 1.38
N ASN A 319 -5.07 15.27 1.26
CA ASN A 319 -6.48 15.54 1.61
C ASN A 319 -6.96 14.85 2.89
N MET A 320 -6.04 14.19 3.60
CA MET A 320 -6.36 13.38 4.76
C MET A 320 -5.70 13.93 6.03
N THR A 321 -6.38 13.78 7.14
CA THR A 321 -5.81 13.95 8.47
C THR A 321 -5.33 12.61 9.02
N LEU A 322 -4.39 12.63 9.97
CA LEU A 322 -3.95 11.43 10.66
C LEU A 322 -5.11 10.67 11.30
N GLU A 323 -6.05 11.40 11.90
CA GLU A 323 -7.23 10.84 12.55
C GLU A 323 -8.12 10.06 11.58
N LEU A 324 -8.34 10.62 10.38
CA LEU A 324 -9.18 9.98 9.38
C LEU A 324 -8.49 8.75 8.75
N LEU A 325 -7.18 8.84 8.50
CA LEU A 325 -6.38 7.70 8.03
C LEU A 325 -6.35 6.57 9.04
N LEU A 326 -6.17 6.90 10.32
CA LEU A 326 -6.19 5.92 11.41
C LEU A 326 -7.54 5.21 11.49
N PHE A 327 -8.62 5.98 11.53
CA PHE A 327 -9.97 5.43 11.58
C PHE A 327 -10.26 4.52 10.39
N GLN A 328 -9.92 4.96 9.17
CA GLN A 328 -10.13 4.16 7.96
C GLN A 328 -9.29 2.86 7.99
N SER A 329 -8.06 2.94 8.47
CA SER A 329 -7.17 1.77 8.55
C SER A 329 -7.67 0.72 9.55
N VAL A 330 -8.27 1.18 10.65
CA VAL A 330 -8.88 0.31 11.67
C VAL A 330 -10.19 -0.31 11.18
N LEU A 331 -11.03 0.46 10.46
CA LEU A 331 -12.30 -0.06 9.94
C LEU A 331 -12.12 -1.14 8.88
N GLY A 332 -11.09 -1.01 8.10
CA GLY A 332 -10.76 -1.91 7.01
C GLY A 332 -10.09 -1.18 5.87
N PRO A 333 -8.99 -1.70 5.37
CA PRO A 333 -8.26 -1.06 4.28
C PRO A 333 -9.13 -0.96 3.04
N ILE A 334 -8.92 0.12 2.26
CA ILE A 334 -9.47 0.31 0.91
C ILE A 334 -11.00 0.52 0.92
N GLY A 335 -11.46 1.57 1.62
CA GLY A 335 -12.84 2.05 1.59
C GLY A 335 -13.11 2.99 0.42
N LEU A 336 -14.34 2.98 -0.10
CA LEU A 336 -14.83 3.94 -1.09
C LEU A 336 -15.60 5.09 -0.40
N PRO A 337 -15.59 6.32 -0.96
CA PRO A 337 -16.43 7.41 -0.45
C PRO A 337 -17.92 7.11 -0.65
N ALA A 338 -18.77 7.76 0.14
CA ALA A 338 -20.23 7.53 0.12
C ALA A 338 -20.88 7.77 -1.25
N VAL A 339 -20.27 8.61 -2.07
CA VAL A 339 -20.72 8.86 -3.45
C VAL A 339 -20.55 7.63 -4.35
N GLU A 340 -19.69 6.69 -3.96
CA GLU A 340 -19.41 5.43 -4.70
C GLU A 340 -20.04 4.22 -4.00
N ALA A 341 -19.99 4.16 -2.67
CA ALA A 341 -20.51 3.04 -1.90
C ALA A 341 -21.04 3.50 -0.54
N VAL A 342 -22.17 2.96 -0.15
CA VAL A 342 -22.75 3.21 1.18
C VAL A 342 -22.50 1.98 2.06
N TYR A 343 -22.01 2.20 3.27
CA TYR A 343 -21.75 1.17 4.26
C TYR A 343 -22.75 1.29 5.43
N PRO A 344 -23.97 0.76 5.29
CA PRO A 344 -24.97 0.85 6.34
C PRO A 344 -24.50 0.07 7.56
N ALA A 345 -24.48 0.73 8.72
CA ALA A 345 -24.21 0.06 9.98
C ALA A 345 -25.46 -0.68 10.44
N VAL A 346 -25.33 -1.98 10.68
CA VAL A 346 -26.38 -2.81 11.28
C VAL A 346 -25.94 -3.20 12.68
N THR A 347 -26.84 -3.00 13.64
CA THR A 347 -26.59 -3.35 15.04
C THR A 347 -27.57 -4.42 15.51
N THR A 348 -27.15 -5.20 16.49
CA THR A 348 -28.01 -6.12 17.21
C THR A 348 -29.00 -5.33 18.12
N THR A 349 -29.98 -6.01 18.65
CA THR A 349 -30.99 -5.40 19.54
C THR A 349 -30.42 -4.81 20.84
N ASP A 350 -29.23 -5.28 21.27
CA ASP A 350 -28.47 -4.74 22.40
C ASP A 350 -27.49 -3.62 21.99
N GLY A 351 -27.56 -3.15 20.74
CA GLY A 351 -26.78 -2.02 20.25
C GLY A 351 -25.36 -2.37 19.80
N LYS A 352 -24.95 -3.64 19.79
CA LYS A 352 -23.63 -4.04 19.29
C LYS A 352 -23.62 -4.07 17.76
N GLN A 353 -22.51 -3.66 17.19
CA GLN A 353 -22.31 -3.76 15.74
C GLN A 353 -22.24 -5.24 15.34
N MET A 354 -22.98 -5.62 14.31
CA MET A 354 -22.91 -6.97 13.75
C MET A 354 -21.57 -7.20 13.06
N ASN A 355 -21.02 -8.39 13.27
CA ASN A 355 -19.77 -8.85 12.67
C ASN A 355 -20.00 -10.24 12.08
N ALA A 356 -19.82 -10.40 10.77
CA ALA A 356 -20.06 -11.65 10.05
C ALA A 356 -19.22 -12.85 10.56
N MET A 357 -18.13 -12.59 11.27
CA MET A 357 -17.30 -13.64 11.89
C MET A 357 -17.93 -14.24 13.16
N ASN A 358 -18.98 -13.62 13.70
CA ASN A 358 -19.70 -14.10 14.85
C ASN A 358 -21.04 -14.73 14.43
N ASP A 359 -21.46 -15.73 15.18
CA ASP A 359 -22.83 -16.26 15.11
C ASP A 359 -23.75 -15.43 16.03
N TYR A 360 -24.92 -15.07 15.54
CA TYR A 360 -25.93 -14.28 16.26
C TYR A 360 -27.25 -15.05 16.35
#